data_b57e9d35352e2262929f8ff73b69b607
#
_entry.id   b57e9d35352e2262929f8ff73b69b607
#
_cell.length_a   1.000
_cell.length_b   1.000
_cell.length_c   1.000
_cell.angle_alpha   90.00
_cell.angle_beta   90.00
_cell.angle_gamma   90.00
#
_symmetry.space_group_name_H-M   'P 1'
#
loop_
_entity.id
_entity.type
_entity.pdbx_description
1 polymer ?
#
loop_
_entity_poly.entity_id
_entity_poly.type
_entity_poly.pdbx_seq_one_letter_code
_entity_poly.pdbx_strand_id
1 'polypeptide(L)'
;MKNKSVKKILASVLALSVIGASALTFAGCQKADTSNDSKVKITNVSYDPTRELYESYNKAFAKHWKEKTGQEVEVTQSHGGSGKQALEVANGLEADVVTLALEYDVNAVRDAGLIEDGWVSEFDNDSSPYTSTIVFLVRKGNPKNIKDWDDLVKSGVGVITPNPKTSGGARWNYLAAWAYADKKYNGDESKIEDFVKKLYKNVLVLDSGARGATTSFVENGQGDVLLAWENEAYLSLKDYPNDYEIITPSISILAQPSVAVVDSVVDDRGTRKAATEYLQYLYSDEAQKIAAENYYRPYSKDILKQYSNVFDLDINLVTIKDFGGWDNAQKTHFADGGVFDKIYEGR
;
A
#
# COMPACT_ATOMS: atom_id res chain seq x y z
N MET A 1 -16.21 -12.90 63.91
CA MET A 1 -16.77 -11.94 64.94
C MET A 1 -17.15 -10.70 64.17
N LYS A 2 -18.43 -10.50 64.12
CA LYS A 2 -19.29 -9.35 64.50
C LYS A 2 -19.02 -8.10 63.65
N ASN A 3 -19.95 -7.78 62.77
CA ASN A 3 -21.23 -7.08 62.94
C ASN A 3 -21.00 -5.56 62.97
N LYS A 4 -21.68 -4.67 62.33
CA LYS A 4 -23.10 -4.38 62.00
C LYS A 4 -23.07 -3.03 61.28
N SER A 5 -23.77 -2.84 60.17
CA SER A 5 -25.16 -2.39 60.11
C SER A 5 -25.37 -0.99 60.68
N VAL A 6 -25.99 0.04 60.09
CA VAL A 6 -27.39 0.23 59.80
C VAL A 6 -27.74 1.67 59.44
N LYS A 7 -28.59 1.87 58.45
CA LYS A 7 -29.79 2.72 58.29
C LYS A 7 -29.65 4.25 58.07
N LYS A 8 -30.21 4.73 56.94
CA LYS A 8 -31.55 5.33 56.71
C LYS A 8 -31.83 6.65 57.44
N ILE A 9 -32.40 7.61 56.68
CA ILE A 9 -33.67 8.35 56.82
C ILE A 9 -33.66 9.48 55.80
N LEU A 10 -34.46 9.49 54.77
CA LEU A 10 -35.77 10.09 54.50
C LEU A 10 -36.08 11.44 55.21
N ALA A 11 -36.40 12.42 54.37
CA ALA A 11 -37.67 13.12 54.43
C ALA A 11 -37.79 14.26 53.45
N SER A 12 -38.87 14.25 52.78
CA SER A 12 -39.53 15.22 51.89
C SER A 12 -39.85 16.55 52.54
N VAL A 13 -40.09 17.60 51.73
CA VAL A 13 -41.23 18.52 51.83
C VAL A 13 -41.45 19.27 50.53
N LEU A 14 -42.68 19.21 50.04
CA LEU A 14 -43.32 20.00 48.99
C LEU A 14 -43.53 21.45 49.38
N ALA A 15 -43.52 22.38 48.42
CA ALA A 15 -44.45 23.49 48.38
C ALA A 15 -44.65 24.05 46.96
N LEU A 16 -45.89 24.10 46.53
CA LEU A 16 -46.45 24.74 45.35
C LEU A 16 -46.54 26.29 45.46
N SER A 17 -46.48 26.96 44.29
CA SER A 17 -47.34 28.13 43.91
C SER A 17 -46.83 28.63 42.54
N VAL A 18 -47.50 28.55 41.53
CA VAL A 18 -48.65 28.97 40.73
C VAL A 18 -48.61 30.47 40.34
N ILE A 19 -48.67 30.66 38.97
CA ILE A 19 -49.24 31.72 38.13
C ILE A 19 -48.39 32.95 37.77
N GLY A 20 -48.28 33.11 36.42
CA GLY A 20 -47.97 34.37 35.71
C GLY A 20 -47.76 34.20 34.23
N ALA A 21 -48.88 34.11 33.47
CA ALA A 21 -48.85 34.12 32.01
C ALA A 21 -48.48 35.52 31.47
N SER A 22 -47.53 35.55 30.52
CA SER A 22 -47.43 36.66 29.55
C SER A 22 -46.84 36.10 28.25
N ALA A 23 -47.68 35.91 27.27
CA ALA A 23 -47.32 35.64 25.91
C ALA A 23 -46.66 36.88 25.30
N LEU A 24 -45.43 36.71 24.82
CA LEU A 24 -44.81 37.60 23.85
C LEU A 24 -44.15 36.68 22.78
N THR A 25 -44.87 36.55 21.69
CA THR A 25 -44.39 35.98 20.45
C THR A 25 -43.35 36.90 19.84
N PHE A 26 -42.10 36.54 20.00
CA PHE A 26 -41.04 36.97 19.09
C PHE A 26 -40.78 35.85 18.10
N ALA A 27 -41.35 36.01 16.92
CA ALA A 27 -40.94 35.31 15.72
C ALA A 27 -39.57 35.84 15.33
N GLY A 28 -38.53 35.31 15.98
CA GLY A 28 -37.15 35.40 15.53
C GLY A 28 -36.90 34.28 14.56
N CYS A 29 -36.85 34.60 13.25
CA CYS A 29 -36.19 33.70 12.29
C CYS A 29 -34.74 33.54 12.70
N GLN A 30 -34.49 32.56 13.56
CA GLN A 30 -33.15 32.01 13.70
C GLN A 30 -32.88 31.26 12.40
N LYS A 31 -32.19 31.90 11.44
CA LYS A 31 -31.41 31.18 10.46
C LYS A 31 -30.57 30.19 11.31
N ALA A 32 -30.90 28.92 11.19
CA ALA A 32 -29.97 27.89 11.57
C ALA A 32 -28.75 28.09 10.67
N ASP A 33 -27.73 28.74 11.21
CA ASP A 33 -26.37 28.61 10.72
C ASP A 33 -26.03 27.14 10.92
N THR A 34 -26.35 26.33 9.92
CA THR A 34 -25.74 25.04 9.73
C THR A 34 -24.31 25.28 9.24
N SER A 35 -23.46 25.86 10.06
CA SER A 35 -22.04 25.65 9.93
C SER A 35 -21.80 24.17 10.29
N ASN A 36 -21.93 23.32 9.29
CA ASN A 36 -21.54 21.92 9.39
C ASN A 36 -20.01 21.89 9.37
N ASP A 37 -19.40 22.36 10.47
CA ASP A 37 -17.97 22.46 10.67
C ASP A 37 -17.42 21.15 11.25
N SER A 38 -18.06 20.04 10.90
CA SER A 38 -17.58 18.72 11.24
C SER A 38 -16.51 18.32 10.24
N LYS A 39 -15.27 18.31 10.72
CA LYS A 39 -14.13 17.77 10.00
C LYS A 39 -14.39 16.30 9.63
N VAL A 40 -14.31 15.95 8.33
CA VAL A 40 -14.38 14.56 7.89
C VAL A 40 -13.09 13.85 8.27
N LYS A 41 -13.22 12.63 8.76
CA LYS A 41 -12.07 11.77 9.05
C LYS A 41 -12.18 10.50 8.22
N ILE A 42 -11.14 10.22 7.43
CA ILE A 42 -11.00 8.97 6.67
C ILE A 42 -9.71 8.26 7.04
N THR A 43 -9.73 6.95 6.93
CA THR A 43 -8.56 6.09 7.18
C THR A 43 -8.14 5.43 5.88
N ASN A 44 -6.88 5.65 5.48
CA ASN A 44 -6.23 4.95 4.38
C ASN A 44 -5.34 3.84 4.93
N VAL A 45 -5.64 2.59 4.61
CA VAL A 45 -4.80 1.43 4.93
C VAL A 45 -3.99 1.07 3.70
N SER A 46 -2.66 1.19 3.80
CA SER A 46 -1.74 1.12 2.67
C SER A 46 -0.58 0.15 2.90
N TYR A 47 0.18 -0.12 1.85
CA TYR A 47 1.41 -0.90 1.95
C TYR A 47 2.65 -0.02 2.19
N ASP A 48 3.72 -0.61 2.70
CA ASP A 48 4.89 0.10 3.23
C ASP A 48 5.52 1.16 2.31
N PRO A 49 5.80 0.90 1.02
CA PRO A 49 6.51 1.85 0.16
C PRO A 49 5.80 3.19 -0.10
N THR A 50 4.52 3.33 0.24
CA THR A 50 3.70 4.52 -0.06
C THR A 50 3.71 5.60 1.01
N ARG A 51 4.48 5.46 2.09
CA ARG A 51 4.45 6.41 3.23
C ARG A 51 4.67 7.85 2.78
N GLU A 52 5.74 8.11 2.07
CA GLU A 52 6.17 9.44 1.62
C GLU A 52 5.19 9.99 0.57
N LEU A 53 4.71 9.12 -0.32
CA LEU A 53 3.68 9.47 -1.30
C LEU A 53 2.44 10.00 -0.61
N TYR A 54 1.85 9.23 0.31
CA TYR A 54 0.61 9.63 0.97
C TYR A 54 0.80 10.75 1.98
N GLU A 55 1.98 10.94 2.56
CA GLU A 55 2.28 12.13 3.34
C GLU A 55 2.17 13.42 2.50
N SER A 56 2.70 13.38 1.29
CA SER A 56 2.63 14.50 0.33
C SER A 56 1.23 14.66 -0.24
N TYR A 57 0.63 13.55 -0.68
CA TYR A 57 -0.68 13.49 -1.27
C TYR A 57 -1.80 14.00 -0.34
N ASN A 58 -1.79 13.60 0.92
CA ASN A 58 -2.82 14.01 1.88
C ASN A 58 -2.87 15.53 2.10
N LYS A 59 -1.73 16.21 2.00
CA LYS A 59 -1.68 17.68 2.09
C LYS A 59 -2.40 18.32 0.88
N ALA A 60 -2.15 17.80 -0.32
CA ALA A 60 -2.81 18.26 -1.54
C ALA A 60 -4.30 17.93 -1.54
N PHE A 61 -4.67 16.71 -1.15
CA PHE A 61 -6.06 16.30 -1.05
C PHE A 61 -6.85 17.13 -0.02
N ALA A 62 -6.29 17.41 1.14
CA ALA A 62 -6.96 18.24 2.15
C ALA A 62 -7.27 19.64 1.63
N LYS A 63 -6.35 20.24 0.88
CA LYS A 63 -6.59 21.51 0.18
C LYS A 63 -7.69 21.39 -0.87
N HIS A 64 -7.59 20.41 -1.76
CA HIS A 64 -8.58 20.13 -2.80
C HIS A 64 -10.00 19.93 -2.21
N TRP A 65 -10.11 19.10 -1.17
CA TRP A 65 -11.39 18.82 -0.51
C TRP A 65 -12.01 20.08 0.09
N LYS A 66 -11.19 20.89 0.76
CA LYS A 66 -11.65 22.16 1.35
C LYS A 66 -12.11 23.16 0.28
N GLU A 67 -11.37 23.29 -0.81
CA GLU A 67 -11.75 24.15 -1.94
C GLU A 67 -13.03 23.66 -2.62
N LYS A 68 -13.21 22.35 -2.77
CA LYS A 68 -14.38 21.74 -3.44
C LYS A 68 -15.65 21.78 -2.59
N THR A 69 -15.51 21.61 -1.27
CA THR A 69 -16.68 21.36 -0.37
C THR A 69 -16.84 22.40 0.73
N GLY A 70 -15.84 23.21 1.02
CA GLY A 70 -15.77 24.07 2.20
C GLY A 70 -15.44 23.33 3.50
N GLN A 71 -15.37 21.98 3.49
CA GLN A 71 -15.19 21.14 4.67
C GLN A 71 -13.71 20.74 4.83
N GLU A 72 -13.25 20.62 6.05
CA GLU A 72 -11.92 20.08 6.34
C GLU A 72 -11.95 18.53 6.31
N VAL A 73 -10.83 17.93 5.94
CA VAL A 73 -10.63 16.48 6.00
C VAL A 73 -9.35 16.16 6.76
N GLU A 74 -9.39 15.09 7.53
CA GLU A 74 -8.22 14.48 8.18
C GLU A 74 -8.08 13.05 7.66
N VAL A 75 -6.88 12.72 7.16
CA VAL A 75 -6.58 11.38 6.67
C VAL A 75 -5.62 10.70 7.64
N THR A 76 -6.11 9.64 8.29
CA THR A 76 -5.28 8.74 9.09
C THR A 76 -4.68 7.67 8.19
N GLN A 77 -3.44 7.28 8.44
CA GLN A 77 -2.75 6.26 7.64
C GLN A 77 -2.28 5.08 8.48
N SER A 78 -2.42 3.88 7.93
CA SER A 78 -1.76 2.67 8.41
C SER A 78 -0.89 2.11 7.29
N HIS A 79 0.35 1.75 7.60
CA HIS A 79 1.30 1.18 6.64
C HIS A 79 1.91 -0.11 7.17
N GLY A 80 2.03 -1.10 6.29
CA GLY A 80 2.63 -2.39 6.61
C GLY A 80 2.79 -3.27 5.38
N GLY A 81 3.11 -4.53 5.55
CA GLY A 81 3.07 -5.49 4.45
C GLY A 81 1.64 -5.62 3.88
N SER A 82 1.49 -5.52 2.57
CA SER A 82 0.18 -5.40 1.90
C SER A 82 -0.80 -6.53 2.28
N GLY A 83 -0.36 -7.79 2.23
CA GLY A 83 -1.20 -8.92 2.63
C GLY A 83 -1.58 -8.88 4.12
N LYS A 84 -0.67 -8.40 4.99
CA LYS A 84 -0.97 -8.20 6.41
C LYS A 84 -2.03 -7.12 6.60
N GLN A 85 -1.90 -5.97 5.91
CA GLN A 85 -2.85 -4.87 5.95
C GLN A 85 -4.24 -5.32 5.45
N ALA A 86 -4.30 -6.09 4.37
CA ALA A 86 -5.56 -6.67 3.88
C ALA A 86 -6.25 -7.54 4.94
N LEU A 87 -5.49 -8.41 5.61
CA LEU A 87 -6.02 -9.27 6.67
C LEU A 87 -6.48 -8.47 7.89
N GLU A 88 -5.80 -7.40 8.27
CA GLU A 88 -6.21 -6.53 9.38
C GLU A 88 -7.55 -5.86 9.06
N VAL A 89 -7.75 -5.36 7.82
CA VAL A 89 -9.04 -4.81 7.39
C VAL A 89 -10.12 -5.89 7.35
N ALA A 90 -9.85 -7.05 6.77
CA ALA A 90 -10.78 -8.17 6.74
C ALA A 90 -11.19 -8.65 8.15
N ASN A 91 -10.34 -8.44 9.15
CA ASN A 91 -10.59 -8.80 10.56
C ASN A 91 -11.10 -7.62 11.41
N GLY A 92 -11.50 -6.49 10.80
CA GLY A 92 -12.21 -5.41 11.50
C GLY A 92 -11.40 -4.13 11.74
N LEU A 93 -10.22 -3.94 11.13
CA LEU A 93 -9.59 -2.63 11.10
C LEU A 93 -10.43 -1.72 10.19
N GLU A 94 -11.06 -0.70 10.77
CA GLU A 94 -11.90 0.24 10.04
C GLU A 94 -11.07 1.12 9.09
N ALA A 95 -11.09 0.77 7.81
CA ALA A 95 -10.49 1.53 6.73
C ALA A 95 -11.58 2.11 5.83
N ASP A 96 -11.52 3.39 5.50
CA ASP A 96 -12.42 3.98 4.48
C ASP A 96 -11.96 3.63 3.08
N VAL A 97 -10.65 3.55 2.89
CA VAL A 97 -10.02 3.13 1.63
C VAL A 97 -8.84 2.20 1.90
N VAL A 98 -8.61 1.30 0.98
CA VAL A 98 -7.39 0.50 0.90
C VAL A 98 -6.59 0.90 -0.33
N THR A 99 -5.26 0.99 -0.18
CA THR A 99 -4.32 1.29 -1.25
C THR A 99 -3.18 0.29 -1.15
N LEU A 100 -3.37 -0.89 -1.75
CA LEU A 100 -2.54 -2.07 -1.52
C LEU A 100 -1.61 -2.36 -2.70
N ALA A 101 -0.61 -3.21 -2.48
CA ALA A 101 0.43 -3.49 -3.47
C ALA A 101 -0.08 -4.28 -4.69
N LEU A 102 -1.22 -4.94 -4.58
CA LEU A 102 -1.75 -5.81 -5.63
C LEU A 102 -3.25 -6.09 -5.46
N GLU A 103 -3.90 -6.37 -6.57
CA GLU A 103 -5.33 -6.69 -6.68
C GLU A 103 -5.75 -7.85 -5.75
N TYR A 104 -4.94 -8.91 -5.67
CA TYR A 104 -5.25 -10.05 -4.81
C TYR A 104 -5.44 -9.69 -3.33
N ASP A 105 -4.66 -8.74 -2.82
CA ASP A 105 -4.79 -8.29 -1.43
C ASP A 105 -6.08 -7.47 -1.23
N VAL A 106 -6.51 -6.69 -2.24
CA VAL A 106 -7.81 -6.01 -2.24
C VAL A 106 -8.95 -7.03 -2.32
N ASN A 107 -8.81 -8.04 -3.17
CA ASN A 107 -9.78 -9.14 -3.28
C ASN A 107 -9.98 -9.87 -1.94
N ALA A 108 -8.96 -10.00 -1.11
CA ALA A 108 -9.12 -10.58 0.23
C ALA A 108 -10.05 -9.75 1.14
N VAL A 109 -10.06 -8.43 0.99
CA VAL A 109 -10.99 -7.53 1.70
C VAL A 109 -12.41 -7.64 1.10
N ARG A 110 -12.52 -7.73 -0.23
CA ARG A 110 -13.80 -7.99 -0.92
C ARG A 110 -14.40 -9.32 -0.48
N ASP A 111 -13.60 -10.37 -0.44
CA ASP A 111 -14.05 -11.73 -0.06
C ASP A 111 -14.52 -11.81 1.40
N ALA A 112 -14.07 -10.88 2.24
CA ALA A 112 -14.62 -10.66 3.59
C ALA A 112 -15.98 -9.90 3.57
N GLY A 113 -16.49 -9.51 2.40
CA GLY A 113 -17.77 -8.81 2.24
C GLY A 113 -17.72 -7.31 2.56
N LEU A 114 -16.52 -6.70 2.54
CA LEU A 114 -16.33 -5.30 2.91
C LEU A 114 -16.24 -4.36 1.70
N ILE A 115 -15.92 -4.88 0.52
CA ILE A 115 -15.80 -4.16 -0.75
C ILE A 115 -16.78 -4.81 -1.73
N GLU A 116 -17.47 -4.00 -2.54
CA GLU A 116 -18.40 -4.49 -3.56
C GLU A 116 -17.68 -5.16 -4.74
N ASP A 117 -18.39 -6.07 -5.39
CA ASP A 117 -17.93 -6.66 -6.66
C ASP A 117 -17.80 -5.55 -7.73
N GLY A 118 -16.76 -5.68 -8.59
CA GLY A 118 -16.53 -4.72 -9.66
C GLY A 118 -15.63 -3.53 -9.29
N TRP A 119 -15.12 -3.47 -8.09
CA TRP A 119 -14.20 -2.43 -7.59
C TRP A 119 -13.01 -2.16 -8.53
N VAL A 120 -12.53 -3.18 -9.26
CA VAL A 120 -11.42 -3.04 -10.23
C VAL A 120 -11.77 -2.02 -11.32
N SER A 121 -13.05 -1.91 -11.71
CA SER A 121 -13.54 -1.00 -12.75
C SER A 121 -14.06 0.33 -12.19
N GLU A 122 -13.95 0.58 -10.89
CA GLU A 122 -14.47 1.80 -10.25
C GLU A 122 -13.65 3.03 -10.63
N PHE A 123 -12.35 2.86 -10.76
CA PHE A 123 -11.43 3.92 -11.18
C PHE A 123 -10.64 3.52 -12.42
N ASP A 124 -10.07 4.52 -13.12
CA ASP A 124 -9.28 4.31 -14.33
C ASP A 124 -8.11 3.33 -14.12
N ASN A 125 -7.67 2.71 -15.21
CA ASN A 125 -6.51 1.80 -15.25
C ASN A 125 -6.64 0.61 -14.26
N ASP A 126 -7.79 -0.04 -14.25
CA ASP A 126 -8.08 -1.16 -13.34
C ASP A 126 -7.86 -0.77 -11.86
N SER A 127 -8.33 0.42 -11.48
CA SER A 127 -8.15 1.02 -10.14
C SER A 127 -6.69 1.07 -9.68
N SER A 128 -5.76 1.34 -10.62
CA SER A 128 -4.32 1.46 -10.36
C SER A 128 -3.82 2.85 -10.79
N PRO A 129 -3.78 3.83 -9.88
CA PRO A 129 -3.48 5.24 -10.22
C PRO A 129 -2.01 5.52 -10.55
N TYR A 130 -1.12 4.64 -10.17
CA TYR A 130 0.33 4.71 -10.42
C TYR A 130 0.89 3.31 -10.48
N THR A 131 2.11 3.17 -11.02
CA THR A 131 2.80 1.89 -11.13
C THR A 131 4.23 2.00 -10.61
N SER A 132 4.91 0.88 -10.50
CA SER A 132 6.32 0.78 -10.20
C SER A 132 6.93 -0.42 -10.92
N THR A 133 8.19 -0.67 -10.70
CA THR A 133 8.88 -1.87 -11.16
C THR A 133 9.94 -2.31 -10.16
N ILE A 134 10.55 -3.47 -10.39
CA ILE A 134 11.58 -4.01 -9.51
C ILE A 134 12.95 -3.69 -10.10
N VAL A 135 13.80 -3.15 -9.26
CA VAL A 135 15.20 -2.82 -9.54
C VAL A 135 16.11 -3.44 -8.47
N PHE A 136 17.41 -3.39 -8.73
CA PHE A 136 18.41 -3.80 -7.74
C PHE A 136 19.06 -2.56 -7.14
N LEU A 137 19.02 -2.44 -5.82
CA LEU A 137 19.83 -1.47 -5.10
C LEU A 137 21.12 -2.18 -4.63
N VAL A 138 22.27 -1.67 -5.06
CA VAL A 138 23.58 -2.25 -4.73
C VAL A 138 24.46 -1.23 -4.01
N ARG A 139 25.48 -1.72 -3.32
CA ARG A 139 26.49 -0.86 -2.67
C ARG A 139 27.23 -0.02 -3.71
N LYS A 140 27.67 1.18 -3.32
CA LYS A 140 28.44 2.09 -4.19
C LYS A 140 29.65 1.40 -4.82
N GLY A 141 29.82 1.60 -6.12
CA GLY A 141 30.86 0.96 -6.92
C GLY A 141 30.58 -0.50 -7.25
N ASN A 142 29.40 -1.02 -6.88
CA ASN A 142 28.93 -2.36 -7.23
C ASN A 142 30.00 -3.47 -7.02
N PRO A 143 30.48 -3.69 -5.79
CA PRO A 143 31.64 -4.58 -5.54
C PRO A 143 31.45 -6.02 -6.03
N LYS A 144 30.19 -6.48 -6.15
CA LYS A 144 29.84 -7.82 -6.65
C LYS A 144 29.62 -7.86 -8.16
N ASN A 145 29.77 -6.73 -8.85
CA ASN A 145 29.55 -6.59 -10.29
C ASN A 145 28.20 -7.17 -10.74
N ILE A 146 27.14 -6.80 -10.00
CA ILE A 146 25.77 -7.22 -10.26
C ILE A 146 25.23 -6.42 -11.42
N LYS A 147 24.79 -7.07 -12.48
CA LYS A 147 24.25 -6.44 -13.69
C LYS A 147 22.85 -6.92 -14.03
N ASP A 148 22.54 -8.18 -13.70
CA ASP A 148 21.26 -8.81 -14.01
C ASP A 148 20.95 -9.93 -13.01
N TRP A 149 19.79 -10.56 -13.14
CA TRP A 149 19.30 -11.65 -12.30
C TRP A 149 20.27 -12.82 -12.16
N ASP A 150 21.05 -13.13 -13.21
CA ASP A 150 22.07 -14.20 -13.17
C ASP A 150 23.16 -13.95 -12.13
N ASP A 151 23.43 -12.72 -11.81
CA ASP A 151 24.44 -12.38 -10.82
C ASP A 151 23.96 -12.67 -9.40
N LEU A 152 22.64 -12.65 -9.18
CA LEU A 152 22.02 -12.89 -7.89
C LEU A 152 22.06 -14.36 -7.43
N VAL A 153 22.25 -15.28 -8.37
CA VAL A 153 22.34 -16.73 -8.09
C VAL A 153 23.79 -17.20 -7.91
N LYS A 154 24.77 -16.31 -8.06
CA LYS A 154 26.20 -16.62 -7.85
C LYS A 154 26.49 -16.86 -6.38
N SER A 155 27.39 -17.80 -6.11
CA SER A 155 27.87 -18.05 -4.74
C SER A 155 28.53 -16.80 -4.16
N GLY A 156 28.22 -16.51 -2.89
CA GLY A 156 28.79 -15.38 -2.16
C GLY A 156 28.15 -14.02 -2.46
N VAL A 157 27.00 -14.00 -3.13
CA VAL A 157 26.14 -12.82 -3.25
C VAL A 157 25.05 -12.90 -2.21
N GLY A 158 25.01 -11.94 -1.29
CA GLY A 158 23.96 -11.82 -0.28
C GLY A 158 22.79 -10.98 -0.79
N VAL A 159 21.60 -11.59 -0.93
CA VAL A 159 20.38 -10.95 -1.39
C VAL A 159 19.51 -10.58 -0.20
N ILE A 160 18.90 -9.41 -0.24
CA ILE A 160 17.86 -8.98 0.69
C ILE A 160 16.55 -8.79 -0.10
N THR A 161 15.47 -9.34 0.40
CA THR A 161 14.11 -9.20 -0.16
C THR A 161 13.09 -9.50 0.93
N PRO A 162 11.89 -8.89 0.91
CA PRO A 162 10.85 -9.24 1.86
C PRO A 162 10.23 -10.62 1.55
N ASN A 163 9.40 -11.11 2.49
CA ASN A 163 8.76 -12.42 2.41
C ASN A 163 7.49 -12.38 1.55
N PRO A 164 7.38 -13.17 0.47
CA PRO A 164 6.18 -13.24 -0.37
C PRO A 164 4.90 -13.70 0.35
N LYS A 165 5.02 -14.35 1.50
CA LYS A 165 3.86 -14.76 2.29
C LYS A 165 3.18 -13.59 3.04
N THR A 166 3.91 -12.49 3.29
CA THR A 166 3.42 -11.35 4.07
C THR A 166 3.46 -10.03 3.32
N SER A 167 4.31 -9.92 2.31
CA SER A 167 4.55 -8.70 1.55
C SER A 167 4.10 -8.85 0.09
N GLY A 168 3.14 -8.01 -0.33
CA GLY A 168 2.77 -7.91 -1.74
C GLY A 168 3.94 -7.45 -2.62
N GLY A 169 4.78 -6.53 -2.10
CA GLY A 169 6.01 -6.13 -2.78
C GLY A 169 6.94 -7.28 -3.08
N ALA A 170 7.07 -8.22 -2.17
CA ALA A 170 7.89 -9.43 -2.35
C ALA A 170 7.33 -10.37 -3.42
N ARG A 171 6.01 -10.43 -3.59
CA ARG A 171 5.40 -11.22 -4.68
C ARG A 171 5.81 -10.69 -6.05
N TRP A 172 5.83 -9.38 -6.22
CA TRP A 172 6.34 -8.75 -7.43
C TRP A 172 7.84 -9.03 -7.66
N ASN A 173 8.67 -8.98 -6.61
CA ASN A 173 10.10 -9.33 -6.70
C ASN A 173 10.30 -10.78 -7.18
N TYR A 174 9.54 -11.71 -6.61
CA TYR A 174 9.57 -13.12 -6.99
C TYR A 174 9.13 -13.33 -8.44
N LEU A 175 8.02 -12.72 -8.85
CA LEU A 175 7.48 -12.87 -10.21
C LEU A 175 8.41 -12.25 -11.25
N ALA A 176 9.10 -11.16 -10.94
CA ALA A 176 10.12 -10.58 -11.82
C ALA A 176 11.30 -11.54 -12.04
N ALA A 177 11.79 -12.18 -10.99
CA ALA A 177 12.84 -13.20 -11.07
C ALA A 177 12.38 -14.43 -11.87
N TRP A 178 11.15 -14.86 -11.64
CA TRP A 178 10.53 -15.95 -12.39
C TRP A 178 10.45 -15.64 -13.88
N ALA A 179 9.95 -14.46 -14.25
CA ALA A 179 9.82 -14.03 -15.65
C ALA A 179 11.17 -14.00 -16.37
N TYR A 180 12.22 -13.54 -15.70
CA TYR A 180 13.57 -13.59 -16.25
C TYR A 180 13.99 -15.03 -16.51
N ALA A 181 13.81 -15.93 -15.56
CA ALA A 181 14.16 -17.34 -15.69
C ALA A 181 13.32 -18.05 -16.76
N ASP A 182 12.03 -17.76 -16.85
CA ASP A 182 11.13 -18.28 -17.88
C ASP A 182 11.64 -17.95 -19.28
N LYS A 183 11.95 -16.69 -19.55
CA LYS A 183 12.53 -16.26 -20.83
C LYS A 183 13.88 -16.91 -21.09
N LYS A 184 14.73 -17.00 -20.08
CA LYS A 184 16.08 -17.59 -20.19
C LYS A 184 16.05 -19.07 -20.54
N TYR A 185 15.11 -19.82 -19.96
CA TYR A 185 15.02 -21.27 -20.10
C TYR A 185 13.90 -21.72 -21.03
N ASN A 186 13.26 -20.77 -21.76
CA ASN A 186 12.20 -21.04 -22.75
C ASN A 186 11.06 -21.91 -22.17
N GLY A 187 10.58 -21.57 -20.96
CA GLY A 187 9.46 -22.26 -20.32
C GLY A 187 9.80 -23.60 -19.67
N ASP A 188 11.06 -23.97 -19.51
CA ASP A 188 11.46 -25.19 -18.79
C ASP A 188 11.27 -24.99 -17.27
N GLU A 189 10.10 -25.39 -16.76
CA GLU A 189 9.70 -25.19 -15.37
C GLU A 189 10.75 -25.67 -14.36
N SER A 190 11.37 -26.85 -14.58
CA SER A 190 12.36 -27.40 -13.68
C SER A 190 13.60 -26.50 -13.56
N LYS A 191 14.02 -25.88 -14.66
CA LYS A 191 15.16 -24.95 -14.67
C LYS A 191 14.78 -23.60 -14.08
N ILE A 192 13.54 -23.17 -14.27
CA ILE A 192 13.00 -21.93 -13.69
C ILE A 192 12.95 -22.06 -12.18
N GLU A 193 12.37 -23.16 -11.66
CA GLU A 193 12.31 -23.42 -10.22
C GLU A 193 13.72 -23.52 -9.61
N ASP A 194 14.66 -24.21 -10.27
CA ASP A 194 16.06 -24.32 -9.81
C ASP A 194 16.75 -22.95 -9.76
N PHE A 195 16.48 -22.09 -10.74
CA PHE A 195 17.02 -20.72 -10.76
C PHE A 195 16.49 -19.90 -9.56
N VAL A 196 15.17 -19.88 -9.38
CA VAL A 196 14.55 -19.12 -8.28
C VAL A 196 14.97 -19.71 -6.93
N LYS A 197 15.08 -21.04 -6.82
CA LYS A 197 15.63 -21.70 -5.63
C LYS A 197 17.06 -21.23 -5.30
N LYS A 198 17.93 -21.13 -6.31
CA LYS A 198 19.30 -20.61 -6.14
C LYS A 198 19.31 -19.16 -5.70
N LEU A 199 18.41 -18.32 -6.25
CA LEU A 199 18.25 -16.94 -5.81
C LEU A 199 17.84 -16.89 -4.33
N TYR A 200 16.80 -17.61 -3.93
CA TYR A 200 16.34 -17.62 -2.54
C TYR A 200 17.33 -18.29 -1.59
N LYS A 201 18.20 -19.19 -2.06
CA LYS A 201 19.31 -19.71 -1.28
C LYS A 201 20.30 -18.61 -0.87
N ASN A 202 20.46 -17.59 -1.67
CA ASN A 202 21.32 -16.43 -1.41
C ASN A 202 20.61 -15.33 -0.59
N VAL A 203 19.31 -15.45 -0.34
CA VAL A 203 18.57 -14.49 0.49
C VAL A 203 18.99 -14.66 1.96
N LEU A 204 19.52 -13.60 2.55
CA LEU A 204 19.99 -13.59 3.94
C LEU A 204 18.88 -13.35 4.95
N VAL A 205 17.94 -12.48 4.59
CA VAL A 205 16.80 -12.06 5.43
C VAL A 205 15.54 -12.00 4.60
N LEU A 206 14.44 -12.52 5.15
CA LEU A 206 13.07 -12.33 4.64
C LEU A 206 12.29 -11.46 5.62
N ASP A 207 12.33 -10.15 5.41
CA ASP A 207 11.58 -9.20 6.22
C ASP A 207 10.07 -9.29 5.96
N SER A 208 9.25 -8.84 6.91
CA SER A 208 7.79 -8.93 6.80
C SER A 208 7.19 -7.99 5.74
N GLY A 209 7.92 -6.94 5.34
CA GLY A 209 7.51 -5.94 4.36
C GLY A 209 8.70 -5.28 3.65
N ALA A 210 8.42 -4.51 2.61
CA ALA A 210 9.45 -3.89 1.78
C ALA A 210 10.32 -2.90 2.58
N ARG A 211 9.72 -2.07 3.46
CA ARG A 211 10.49 -1.14 4.29
C ARG A 211 11.44 -1.86 5.26
N GLY A 212 11.02 -3.00 5.82
CA GLY A 212 11.90 -3.85 6.65
C GLY A 212 13.13 -4.32 5.86
N ALA A 213 12.94 -4.78 4.62
CA ALA A 213 14.03 -5.19 3.75
C ALA A 213 14.96 -4.02 3.40
N THR A 214 14.42 -2.83 3.14
CA THR A 214 15.20 -1.60 2.95
C THR A 214 16.03 -1.28 4.19
N THR A 215 15.43 -1.33 5.39
CA THR A 215 16.15 -1.13 6.67
C THR A 215 17.26 -2.16 6.87
N SER A 216 17.00 -3.45 6.61
CA SER A 216 18.00 -4.50 6.71
C SER A 216 19.19 -4.25 5.78
N PHE A 217 18.92 -3.79 4.56
CA PHE A 217 19.98 -3.50 3.60
C PHE A 217 20.67 -2.15 3.89
N VAL A 218 19.89 -1.07 3.98
CA VAL A 218 20.43 0.32 4.01
C VAL A 218 20.98 0.64 5.40
N GLU A 219 20.21 0.44 6.47
CA GLU A 219 20.59 0.87 7.81
C GLU A 219 21.43 -0.16 8.54
N ASN A 220 21.09 -1.45 8.41
CA ASN A 220 21.81 -2.54 9.08
C ASN A 220 22.98 -3.08 8.27
N GLY A 221 23.20 -2.60 7.05
CA GLY A 221 24.35 -2.96 6.23
C GLY A 221 24.40 -4.41 5.74
N GLN A 222 23.27 -5.13 5.78
CA GLN A 222 23.19 -6.54 5.40
C GLN A 222 23.13 -6.73 3.89
N GLY A 223 23.72 -7.80 3.40
CA GLY A 223 23.66 -8.19 1.99
C GLY A 223 24.46 -7.30 1.02
N ASP A 224 24.52 -7.74 -0.21
CA ASP A 224 25.19 -7.09 -1.32
C ASP A 224 24.22 -6.39 -2.27
N VAL A 225 22.97 -6.90 -2.32
CA VAL A 225 21.91 -6.39 -3.20
C VAL A 225 20.55 -6.50 -2.50
N LEU A 226 19.74 -5.46 -2.66
CA LEU A 226 18.33 -5.43 -2.31
C LEU A 226 17.49 -5.52 -3.57
N LEU A 227 16.56 -6.49 -3.61
CA LEU A 227 15.46 -6.45 -4.59
C LEU A 227 14.45 -5.42 -4.11
N ALA A 228 14.42 -4.28 -4.76
CA ALA A 228 13.65 -3.12 -4.32
C ALA A 228 12.59 -2.73 -5.35
N TRP A 229 11.50 -2.17 -4.85
CA TRP A 229 10.65 -1.33 -5.69
C TRP A 229 11.43 -0.09 -6.10
N GLU A 230 11.21 0.38 -7.32
CA GLU A 230 11.93 1.51 -7.90
C GLU A 230 11.87 2.76 -7.01
N ASN A 231 10.71 3.08 -6.44
CA ASN A 231 10.56 4.21 -5.52
C ASN A 231 11.40 4.06 -4.23
N GLU A 232 11.45 2.88 -3.61
CA GLU A 232 12.28 2.63 -2.42
C GLU A 232 13.77 2.78 -2.73
N ALA A 233 14.19 2.34 -3.93
CA ALA A 233 15.58 2.49 -4.36
C ALA A 233 15.95 3.97 -4.54
N TYR A 234 15.08 4.77 -5.18
CA TYR A 234 15.32 6.21 -5.34
C TYR A 234 15.26 6.97 -4.01
N LEU A 235 14.35 6.63 -3.10
CA LEU A 235 14.34 7.20 -1.76
C LEU A 235 15.63 6.90 -1.01
N SER A 236 16.15 5.67 -1.13
CA SER A 236 17.45 5.30 -0.53
C SER A 236 18.60 6.13 -1.12
N LEU A 237 18.61 6.38 -2.43
CA LEU A 237 19.62 7.27 -3.05
C LEU A 237 19.48 8.73 -2.62
N LYS A 238 18.26 9.20 -2.39
CA LYS A 238 17.99 10.56 -1.89
C LYS A 238 18.53 10.75 -0.49
N ASP A 239 18.31 9.76 0.39
CA ASP A 239 18.75 9.82 1.78
C ASP A 239 20.23 9.51 1.95
N TYR A 240 20.81 8.66 1.08
CA TYR A 240 22.20 8.21 1.10
C TYR A 240 22.85 8.33 -0.29
N PRO A 241 23.05 9.53 -0.81
CA PRO A 241 23.39 9.77 -2.23
C PRO A 241 24.74 9.20 -2.70
N ASN A 242 25.63 8.83 -1.76
CA ASN A 242 26.98 8.31 -2.07
C ASN A 242 27.17 6.84 -1.72
N ASP A 243 26.15 6.15 -1.20
CA ASP A 243 26.34 4.82 -0.61
C ASP A 243 25.80 3.70 -1.48
N TYR A 244 24.95 4.01 -2.44
CA TYR A 244 24.25 3.03 -3.26
C TYR A 244 24.21 3.39 -4.74
N GLU A 245 23.88 2.41 -5.57
CA GLU A 245 23.59 2.54 -7.00
C GLU A 245 22.37 1.68 -7.35
N ILE A 246 21.58 2.16 -8.33
CA ILE A 246 20.45 1.41 -8.88
C ILE A 246 20.92 0.70 -10.14
N ILE A 247 20.61 -0.60 -10.23
CA ILE A 247 20.82 -1.41 -11.42
C ILE A 247 19.44 -1.82 -11.94
N THR A 248 19.12 -1.44 -13.17
CA THR A 248 17.90 -1.88 -13.85
C THR A 248 18.17 -3.23 -14.51
N PRO A 249 17.42 -4.30 -14.16
CA PRO A 249 17.62 -5.61 -14.77
C PRO A 249 17.10 -5.64 -16.21
N SER A 250 17.55 -6.59 -17.01
CA SER A 250 17.16 -6.77 -18.43
C SER A 250 15.66 -7.07 -18.62
N ILE A 251 15.02 -7.66 -17.60
CA ILE A 251 13.58 -7.91 -17.50
C ILE A 251 13.14 -7.56 -16.09
N SER A 252 12.01 -6.89 -15.99
CA SER A 252 11.34 -6.68 -14.72
C SER A 252 9.82 -6.88 -14.88
N ILE A 253 9.03 -6.46 -13.92
CA ILE A 253 7.57 -6.59 -13.92
C ILE A 253 6.92 -5.24 -13.69
N LEU A 254 5.82 -4.98 -14.41
CA LEU A 254 4.96 -3.82 -14.13
C LEU A 254 4.17 -4.10 -12.85
N ALA A 255 4.62 -3.53 -11.75
CA ALA A 255 3.91 -3.58 -10.48
C ALA A 255 2.77 -2.56 -10.49
N GLN A 256 1.54 -3.06 -10.32
CA GLN A 256 0.31 -2.27 -10.36
C GLN A 256 -0.36 -2.31 -8.98
N PRO A 257 -0.07 -1.35 -8.10
CA PRO A 257 -0.81 -1.19 -6.85
C PRO A 257 -2.28 -0.89 -7.12
N SER A 258 -3.16 -1.45 -6.32
CA SER A 258 -4.60 -1.34 -6.48
C SER A 258 -5.22 -0.54 -5.34
N VAL A 259 -6.24 0.26 -5.67
CA VAL A 259 -6.97 1.07 -4.70
C VAL A 259 -8.46 0.75 -4.73
N ALA A 260 -9.12 0.76 -3.58
CA ALA A 260 -10.55 0.55 -3.50
C ALA A 260 -11.17 1.27 -2.30
N VAL A 261 -12.44 1.66 -2.43
CA VAL A 261 -13.28 2.09 -1.31
C VAL A 261 -13.71 0.85 -0.51
N VAL A 262 -13.70 0.95 0.81
CA VAL A 262 -14.22 -0.11 1.68
C VAL A 262 -15.69 0.17 1.98
N ASP A 263 -16.56 -0.33 1.12
CA ASP A 263 -17.96 0.04 1.00
C ASP A 263 -18.73 -0.04 2.32
N SER A 264 -18.60 -1.16 3.03
CA SER A 264 -19.30 -1.36 4.29
C SER A 264 -18.90 -0.33 5.36
N VAL A 265 -17.61 0.05 5.40
CA VAL A 265 -17.09 1.01 6.39
C VAL A 265 -17.52 2.43 6.06
N VAL A 266 -17.43 2.84 4.80
CA VAL A 266 -17.79 4.21 4.40
C VAL A 266 -19.28 4.47 4.51
N ASP A 267 -20.12 3.45 4.32
CA ASP A 267 -21.56 3.56 4.50
C ASP A 267 -21.94 3.71 5.97
N ASP A 268 -21.37 2.88 6.83
CA ASP A 268 -21.59 2.95 8.28
C ASP A 268 -21.11 4.27 8.88
N ARG A 269 -19.99 4.80 8.38
CA ARG A 269 -19.37 6.03 8.86
C ARG A 269 -19.88 7.30 8.16
N GLY A 270 -20.63 7.17 7.06
CA GLY A 270 -21.09 8.30 6.24
C GLY A 270 -19.95 9.05 5.54
N THR A 271 -18.83 8.37 5.25
CA THR A 271 -17.60 8.96 4.68
C THR A 271 -17.44 8.70 3.18
N ARG A 272 -18.39 7.97 2.55
CA ARG A 272 -18.31 7.53 1.13
C ARG A 272 -17.88 8.65 0.19
N LYS A 273 -18.50 9.83 0.29
CA LYS A 273 -18.18 10.95 -0.61
C LYS A 273 -16.70 11.37 -0.51
N ALA A 274 -16.15 11.44 0.70
CA ALA A 274 -14.76 11.83 0.90
C ALA A 274 -13.79 10.72 0.50
N ALA A 275 -14.12 9.47 0.78
CA ALA A 275 -13.33 8.30 0.42
C ALA A 275 -13.25 8.10 -1.11
N THR A 276 -14.39 8.18 -1.81
CA THR A 276 -14.42 8.09 -3.28
C THR A 276 -13.65 9.24 -3.92
N GLU A 277 -13.83 10.48 -3.44
CA GLU A 277 -13.08 11.63 -3.95
C GLU A 277 -11.59 11.51 -3.67
N TYR A 278 -11.20 10.92 -2.50
CA TYR A 278 -9.81 10.67 -2.17
C TYR A 278 -9.15 9.75 -3.19
N LEU A 279 -9.79 8.69 -3.61
CA LEU A 279 -9.23 7.80 -4.63
C LEU A 279 -9.31 8.40 -6.04
N GLN A 280 -10.40 9.10 -6.37
CA GLN A 280 -10.56 9.75 -7.69
C GLN A 280 -9.51 10.84 -7.91
N TYR A 281 -9.17 11.61 -6.87
CA TYR A 281 -8.17 12.67 -6.97
C TYR A 281 -6.75 12.17 -7.25
N LEU A 282 -6.44 10.87 -6.95
CA LEU A 282 -5.18 10.25 -7.33
C LEU A 282 -4.89 10.31 -8.85
N TYR A 283 -5.93 10.42 -9.67
CA TYR A 283 -5.83 10.52 -11.13
C TYR A 283 -5.72 11.96 -11.65
N SER A 284 -5.78 12.96 -10.78
CA SER A 284 -5.59 14.36 -11.17
C SER A 284 -4.14 14.64 -11.55
N ASP A 285 -3.91 15.64 -12.41
CA ASP A 285 -2.56 16.04 -12.82
C ASP A 285 -1.67 16.40 -11.62
N GLU A 286 -2.23 17.03 -10.58
CA GLU A 286 -1.50 17.37 -9.37
C GLU A 286 -1.05 16.11 -8.62
N ALA A 287 -1.96 15.17 -8.42
CA ALA A 287 -1.64 13.93 -7.73
C ALA A 287 -0.68 13.04 -8.53
N GLN A 288 -0.79 13.02 -9.85
CA GLN A 288 0.12 12.29 -10.74
C GLN A 288 1.54 12.86 -10.70
N LYS A 289 1.69 14.18 -10.57
CA LYS A 289 3.01 14.82 -10.33
C LYS A 289 3.56 14.46 -8.96
N ILE A 290 2.72 14.48 -7.91
CA ILE A 290 3.10 14.03 -6.57
C ILE A 290 3.57 12.58 -6.59
N ALA A 291 2.88 11.69 -7.33
CA ALA A 291 3.32 10.31 -7.51
C ALA A 291 4.73 10.24 -8.14
N ALA A 292 4.98 10.99 -9.23
CA ALA A 292 6.28 11.03 -9.89
C ALA A 292 7.39 11.60 -8.99
N GLU A 293 7.11 12.65 -8.22
CA GLU A 293 8.03 13.27 -7.26
C GLU A 293 8.39 12.33 -6.08
N ASN A 294 7.53 11.33 -5.82
CA ASN A 294 7.77 10.24 -4.88
C ASN A 294 8.20 8.94 -5.58
N TYR A 295 8.70 9.06 -6.82
CA TYR A 295 9.29 7.98 -7.60
C TYR A 295 8.34 6.84 -7.97
N TYR A 296 7.03 7.09 -7.99
CA TYR A 296 6.06 6.22 -8.64
C TYR A 296 5.82 6.64 -10.08
N ARG A 297 5.70 5.68 -10.99
CA ARG A 297 5.41 5.93 -12.40
C ARG A 297 3.96 6.36 -12.55
N PRO A 298 3.67 7.61 -12.95
CA PRO A 298 2.31 8.08 -13.14
C PRO A 298 1.54 7.26 -14.17
N TYR A 299 0.24 7.11 -13.96
CA TYR A 299 -0.69 6.61 -14.97
C TYR A 299 -0.74 7.55 -16.19
N SER A 300 -0.72 8.86 -15.98
CA SER A 300 -0.67 9.86 -17.04
C SER A 300 0.63 9.76 -17.83
N LYS A 301 0.52 9.31 -19.10
CA LYS A 301 1.67 9.17 -20.00
C LYS A 301 2.39 10.48 -20.27
N ASP A 302 1.64 11.60 -20.29
CA ASP A 302 2.21 12.92 -20.54
C ASP A 302 3.01 13.44 -19.33
N ILE A 303 2.55 13.13 -18.12
CA ILE A 303 3.32 13.42 -16.91
C ILE A 303 4.52 12.48 -16.81
N LEU A 304 4.33 11.17 -17.06
CA LEU A 304 5.45 10.20 -17.04
C LEU A 304 6.60 10.62 -17.97
N LYS A 305 6.30 11.12 -19.16
CA LYS A 305 7.32 11.63 -20.09
C LYS A 305 8.13 12.82 -19.53
N GLN A 306 7.53 13.64 -18.68
CA GLN A 306 8.23 14.78 -18.05
C GLN A 306 9.29 14.31 -17.04
N TYR A 307 9.20 13.07 -16.57
CA TYR A 307 10.12 12.44 -15.63
C TYR A 307 10.99 11.35 -16.27
N SER A 308 11.20 11.42 -17.60
CA SER A 308 12.05 10.46 -18.34
C SER A 308 13.53 10.50 -17.95
N ASN A 309 13.94 11.55 -17.23
CA ASN A 309 15.27 11.62 -16.62
C ASN A 309 15.38 10.83 -15.28
N VAL A 310 14.24 10.41 -14.72
CA VAL A 310 14.15 9.60 -13.50
C VAL A 310 13.84 8.15 -13.87
N PHE A 311 12.82 7.93 -14.69
CA PHE A 311 12.35 6.60 -15.05
C PHE A 311 12.95 6.13 -16.37
N ASP A 312 13.52 4.93 -16.37
CA ASP A 312 13.84 4.22 -17.60
C ASP A 312 12.51 3.77 -18.26
N LEU A 313 12.19 4.38 -19.40
CA LEU A 313 10.94 4.09 -20.13
C LEU A 313 11.09 2.91 -21.11
N ASP A 314 12.33 2.45 -21.36
CA ASP A 314 12.64 1.37 -22.29
C ASP A 314 12.83 0.01 -21.60
N ILE A 315 12.60 -0.04 -20.28
CA ILE A 315 12.71 -1.28 -19.52
C ILE A 315 11.71 -2.34 -20.03
N ASN A 316 12.18 -3.56 -20.21
CA ASN A 316 11.34 -4.69 -20.64
C ASN A 316 10.53 -5.21 -19.45
N LEU A 317 9.23 -4.90 -19.43
CA LEU A 317 8.31 -5.25 -18.35
C LEU A 317 7.36 -6.36 -18.80
N VAL A 318 7.32 -7.44 -18.04
CA VAL A 318 6.19 -8.38 -18.06
C VAL A 318 5.07 -7.84 -17.17
N THR A 319 3.89 -8.41 -17.26
CA THR A 319 2.71 -8.03 -16.49
C THR A 319 2.15 -9.22 -15.71
N ILE A 320 1.26 -8.99 -14.79
CA ILE A 320 0.57 -10.08 -14.09
C ILE A 320 -0.26 -10.96 -15.03
N LYS A 321 -0.65 -10.42 -16.20
CA LYS A 321 -1.37 -11.17 -17.24
C LYS A 321 -0.53 -12.30 -17.82
N ASP A 322 0.80 -12.14 -17.86
CA ASP A 322 1.75 -13.18 -18.33
C ASP A 322 1.79 -14.38 -17.37
N PHE A 323 1.29 -14.22 -16.14
CA PHE A 323 1.11 -15.26 -15.12
C PHE A 323 -0.33 -15.77 -15.03
N GLY A 324 -1.21 -15.38 -15.96
CA GLY A 324 -2.63 -15.74 -15.94
C GLY A 324 -3.47 -14.97 -14.91
N GLY A 325 -3.00 -13.79 -14.48
CA GLY A 325 -3.63 -12.95 -13.47
C GLY A 325 -3.28 -13.36 -12.04
N TRP A 326 -3.73 -12.54 -11.06
CA TRP A 326 -3.38 -12.72 -9.65
C TRP A 326 -3.88 -14.03 -9.05
N ASP A 327 -5.08 -14.47 -9.40
CA ASP A 327 -5.64 -15.71 -8.85
C ASP A 327 -4.78 -16.91 -9.23
N ASN A 328 -4.34 -16.97 -10.49
CA ASN A 328 -3.45 -18.04 -10.96
C ASN A 328 -2.05 -17.92 -10.34
N ALA A 329 -1.48 -16.73 -10.30
CA ALA A 329 -0.17 -16.49 -9.71
C ALA A 329 -0.16 -16.85 -8.21
N GLN A 330 -1.20 -16.47 -7.48
CA GLN A 330 -1.35 -16.79 -6.06
C GLN A 330 -1.47 -18.30 -5.85
N LYS A 331 -2.36 -18.95 -6.59
CA LYS A 331 -2.60 -20.40 -6.49
C LYS A 331 -1.34 -21.22 -6.80
N THR A 332 -0.61 -20.81 -7.84
CA THR A 332 0.57 -21.53 -8.31
C THR A 332 1.77 -21.30 -7.40
N HIS A 333 2.04 -20.04 -7.06
CA HIS A 333 3.32 -19.68 -6.44
C HIS A 333 3.24 -19.45 -4.94
N PHE A 334 2.14 -18.84 -4.41
CA PHE A 334 2.14 -18.27 -3.06
C PHE A 334 1.15 -18.92 -2.10
N ALA A 335 0.20 -19.75 -2.60
CA ALA A 335 -0.68 -20.54 -1.75
C ALA A 335 0.13 -21.53 -0.90
N ASP A 336 -0.47 -22.02 0.18
CA ASP A 336 0.17 -23.04 1.02
C ASP A 336 0.46 -24.29 0.20
N GLY A 337 1.70 -24.74 0.26
CA GLY A 337 2.22 -25.82 -0.61
C GLY A 337 2.48 -25.41 -2.05
N GLY A 338 2.39 -24.12 -2.39
CA GLY A 338 2.75 -23.58 -3.70
C GLY A 338 4.25 -23.67 -4.01
N VAL A 339 4.65 -23.19 -5.18
CA VAL A 339 6.05 -23.27 -5.65
C VAL A 339 7.01 -22.57 -4.68
N PHE A 340 6.63 -21.41 -4.13
CA PHE A 340 7.49 -20.71 -3.18
C PHE A 340 7.80 -21.54 -1.93
N ASP A 341 6.81 -22.20 -1.36
CA ASP A 341 7.02 -23.07 -0.19
C ASP A 341 8.01 -24.20 -0.49
N LYS A 342 7.84 -24.89 -1.63
CA LYS A 342 8.76 -25.96 -2.07
C LYS A 342 10.18 -25.46 -2.30
N ILE A 343 10.33 -24.26 -2.85
CA ILE A 343 11.64 -23.61 -3.05
C ILE A 343 12.29 -23.30 -1.71
N TYR A 344 11.51 -22.76 -0.78
CA TYR A 344 12.00 -22.26 0.50
C TYR A 344 12.25 -23.37 1.54
N GLU A 345 11.39 -24.39 1.60
CA GLU A 345 11.55 -25.55 2.49
C GLU A 345 12.79 -26.40 2.12
N GLY A 346 13.26 -26.32 0.91
CA GLY A 346 14.46 -27.01 0.44
C GLY A 346 15.78 -26.30 0.75
N ARG A 347 15.81 -25.37 1.75
CA ARG A 347 17.02 -24.62 2.18
C ARG A 347 17.93 -25.44 3.07
#